data_13847fe8e0de12371261aff20d68ecb3
#
_entry.id   13847fe8e0de12371261aff20d68ecb3
#
_cell.length_a   1.000
_cell.length_b   1.000
_cell.length_c   1.000
_cell.angle_alpha   90.00
_cell.angle_beta   90.00
_cell.angle_gamma   90.00
#
_symmetry.space_group_name_H-M   'P 1'
#
loop_
_entity.id
_entity.type
_entity.pdbx_description
1 polymer ?
#
loop_
_entity_poly.entity_id
_entity_poly.type
_entity_poly.pdbx_seq_one_letter_code
_entity_poly.pdbx_strand_id
1 'polypeptide(L)'
;MIDCTHGESLSALMPHVLHFNRDAVASRYANIARLMGLPERGDAAAQAGVDAMVALRDASGTCRHLAELGVTADMLERLTTLASKGRSTQINCRRPSDGEIRRIYEEAL
;
A
#
# COMPACT_ATOMS: atom_id res chain seq x y z
N MET A 1 -19.86 -5.75 9.66
CA MET A 1 -18.80 -6.30 8.79
C MET A 1 -18.85 -5.56 7.47
N ILE A 2 -17.71 -5.19 6.93
CA ILE A 2 -17.63 -4.54 5.63
C ILE A 2 -17.61 -5.63 4.58
N ASP A 3 -18.56 -5.58 3.66
CA ASP A 3 -18.65 -6.52 2.53
C ASP A 3 -17.94 -5.89 1.33
N CYS A 4 -16.69 -6.21 1.17
CA CYS A 4 -15.89 -5.81 0.01
C CYS A 4 -14.98 -6.95 -0.44
N THR A 5 -14.61 -6.95 -1.71
CA THR A 5 -13.67 -7.95 -2.22
C THR A 5 -12.25 -7.68 -1.68
N HIS A 6 -11.45 -8.74 -1.58
CA HIS A 6 -10.05 -8.63 -1.18
C HIS A 6 -9.28 -7.66 -2.08
N GLY A 7 -9.52 -7.71 -3.40
CA GLY A 7 -8.87 -6.83 -4.37
C GLY A 7 -9.20 -5.34 -4.16
N GLU A 8 -10.43 -5.02 -3.79
CA GLU A 8 -10.83 -3.63 -3.51
C GLU A 8 -10.10 -3.07 -2.29
N SER A 9 -10.02 -3.83 -1.20
CA SER A 9 -9.28 -3.38 -0.01
C SER A 9 -7.79 -3.25 -0.27
N LEU A 10 -7.19 -4.18 -1.03
CA LEU A 10 -5.80 -4.07 -1.45
C LEU A 10 -5.56 -2.84 -2.34
N SER A 11 -6.50 -2.53 -3.23
CA SER A 11 -6.40 -1.36 -4.11
C SER A 11 -6.32 -0.05 -3.32
N ALA A 12 -7.15 0.12 -2.31
CA ALA A 12 -7.15 1.31 -1.46
C ALA A 12 -5.86 1.44 -0.63
N LEU A 13 -5.32 0.33 -0.12
CA LEU A 13 -4.11 0.32 0.72
C LEU A 13 -2.80 0.37 -0.07
N MET A 14 -2.80 -0.07 -1.32
CA MET A 14 -1.60 -0.32 -2.11
C MET A 14 -0.62 0.86 -2.16
N PRO A 15 -1.01 2.11 -2.46
CA PRO A 15 -0.06 3.21 -2.56
C PRO A 15 0.69 3.45 -1.25
N HIS A 16 -0.01 3.36 -0.14
CA HIS A 16 0.54 3.63 1.20
C HIS A 16 1.50 2.53 1.63
N VAL A 17 1.20 1.27 1.32
CA VAL A 17 2.07 0.12 1.61
C VAL A 17 3.31 0.14 0.70
N LEU A 18 3.16 0.45 -0.58
CA LEU A 18 4.30 0.57 -1.50
C LEU A 18 5.24 1.68 -1.04
N HIS A 19 4.71 2.82 -0.64
CA HIS A 19 5.50 3.92 -0.11
C HIS A 19 6.22 3.54 1.18
N PHE A 20 5.55 2.87 2.09
CA PHE A 20 6.13 2.38 3.35
C PHE A 20 7.30 1.42 3.09
N ASN A 21 7.16 0.53 2.13
CA ASN A 21 8.16 -0.49 1.81
C ASN A 21 9.30 0.01 0.93
N ARG A 22 9.16 1.17 0.27
CA ARG A 22 10.04 1.64 -0.79
C ARG A 22 11.52 1.54 -0.45
N ASP A 23 11.95 2.06 0.69
CA ASP A 23 13.37 2.12 1.04
C ASP A 23 13.94 0.74 1.40
N ALA A 24 13.11 -0.14 1.94
CA ALA A 24 13.53 -1.50 2.28
C ALA A 24 13.74 -2.40 1.05
N VAL A 25 13.06 -2.12 -0.05
CA VAL A 25 13.08 -2.93 -1.28
C VAL A 25 13.29 -2.09 -2.54
N ALA A 26 14.04 -0.98 -2.41
CA ALA A 26 14.24 -0.03 -3.50
C ALA A 26 14.77 -0.66 -4.78
N SER A 27 15.71 -1.62 -4.68
CA SER A 27 16.25 -2.32 -5.84
C SER A 27 15.20 -3.17 -6.57
N ARG A 28 14.26 -3.75 -5.85
CA ARG A 28 13.16 -4.53 -6.44
C ARG A 28 12.17 -3.62 -7.16
N TYR A 29 11.85 -2.47 -6.58
CA TYR A 29 10.98 -1.49 -7.22
C TYR A 29 11.65 -0.85 -8.44
N ALA A 30 12.96 -0.62 -8.39
CA ALA A 30 13.74 -0.19 -9.55
C ALA A 30 13.71 -1.22 -10.69
N ASN A 31 13.76 -2.52 -10.36
CA ASN A 31 13.59 -3.59 -11.35
C ASN A 31 12.20 -3.57 -11.99
N ILE A 32 11.15 -3.34 -11.20
CA ILE A 32 9.78 -3.19 -11.72
C ILE A 32 9.71 -2.02 -12.69
N ALA A 33 10.28 -0.87 -12.31
CA ALA A 33 10.34 0.31 -13.19
C ALA A 33 11.02 -0.01 -14.52
N ARG A 34 12.16 -0.69 -14.48
CA ARG A 34 12.88 -1.11 -15.67
C ARG A 34 12.06 -2.06 -16.55
N LEU A 35 11.36 -3.02 -15.96
CA LEU A 35 10.50 -3.95 -16.69
C LEU A 35 9.28 -3.26 -17.31
N MET A 36 8.81 -2.17 -16.69
CA MET A 36 7.75 -1.32 -17.24
C MET A 36 8.24 -0.35 -18.32
N GLY A 37 9.54 -0.34 -18.63
CA GLY A 37 10.13 0.52 -19.64
C GLY A 37 10.35 1.97 -19.22
N LEU A 38 10.40 2.24 -17.90
CA LEU A 38 10.61 3.59 -17.37
C LEU A 38 12.10 3.98 -17.48
N PRO A 39 12.38 5.27 -17.82
CA PRO A 39 13.76 5.72 -18.07
C PRO A 39 14.57 6.01 -16.82
N GLU A 40 13.94 6.20 -15.66
CA GLU A 40 14.57 6.58 -14.41
C GLU A 40 15.59 5.51 -13.95
N ARG A 41 16.65 5.98 -13.28
CA ARG A 41 17.75 5.15 -12.75
C ARG A 41 18.05 5.52 -11.31
N GLY A 42 18.73 4.63 -10.58
CA GLY A 42 19.11 4.85 -9.18
C GLY A 42 17.91 4.96 -8.26
N ASP A 43 17.98 5.85 -7.28
CA ASP A 43 16.91 6.07 -6.29
C ASP A 43 15.61 6.56 -6.94
N ALA A 44 15.70 7.33 -8.02
CA ALA A 44 14.52 7.79 -8.76
C ALA A 44 13.75 6.63 -9.41
N ALA A 45 14.41 5.52 -9.75
CA ALA A 45 13.76 4.37 -10.37
C ALA A 45 12.78 3.68 -9.42
N ALA A 46 13.11 3.56 -8.14
CA ALA A 46 12.21 2.97 -7.14
C ALA A 46 10.91 3.79 -7.01
N GLN A 47 11.05 5.10 -6.93
CA GLN A 47 9.88 5.99 -6.84
C GLN A 47 9.07 5.97 -8.15
N ALA A 48 9.72 5.97 -9.30
CA ALA A 48 9.06 5.86 -10.59
C ALA A 48 8.26 4.55 -10.72
N GLY A 49 8.79 3.45 -10.19
CA GLY A 49 8.08 2.16 -10.14
C GLY A 49 6.83 2.24 -9.27
N VAL A 50 6.92 2.85 -8.09
CA VAL A 50 5.76 3.08 -7.21
C VAL A 50 4.71 3.94 -7.92
N ASP A 51 5.12 5.07 -8.48
CA ASP A 51 4.21 6.01 -9.17
C ASP A 51 3.50 5.34 -10.35
N ALA A 52 4.21 4.51 -11.12
CA ALA A 52 3.62 3.77 -12.24
C ALA A 52 2.60 2.73 -11.77
N MET A 53 2.86 2.02 -10.69
CA MET A 53 1.90 1.07 -10.11
C MET A 53 0.64 1.77 -9.59
N VAL A 54 0.80 2.93 -8.95
CA VAL A 54 -0.33 3.75 -8.49
C VAL A 54 -1.14 4.27 -9.68
N ALA A 55 -0.47 4.77 -10.72
CA ALA A 55 -1.14 5.24 -11.94
C ALA A 55 -1.93 4.12 -12.63
N LEU A 56 -1.40 2.91 -12.66
CA LEU A 56 -2.10 1.74 -13.21
C LEU A 56 -3.35 1.41 -12.38
N ARG A 57 -3.25 1.43 -11.05
CA ARG A 57 -4.41 1.28 -10.17
C ARG A 57 -5.48 2.33 -10.49
N ASP A 58 -5.08 3.59 -10.57
CA ASP A 58 -6.01 4.70 -10.84
C ASP A 58 -6.69 4.55 -12.20
N ALA A 59 -5.95 4.13 -13.21
CA ALA A 59 -6.48 3.88 -14.55
C ALA A 59 -7.46 2.69 -14.61
N SER A 60 -7.32 1.71 -13.70
CA SER A 60 -8.20 0.55 -13.63
C SER A 60 -9.60 0.86 -13.09
N GLY A 61 -9.80 2.02 -12.48
CA GLY A 61 -11.09 2.43 -11.90
C GLY A 61 -11.44 1.72 -10.59
N THR A 62 -10.47 1.01 -9.98
CA THR A 62 -10.68 0.38 -8.68
C THR A 62 -10.72 1.40 -7.54
N CYS A 63 -11.22 0.96 -6.39
CA CYS A 63 -11.36 1.76 -5.19
C CYS A 63 -10.04 2.43 -4.79
N ARG A 64 -10.10 3.72 -4.44
CA ARG A 64 -8.94 4.53 -4.04
C ARG A 64 -8.86 4.76 -2.54
N HIS A 65 -9.99 4.77 -1.86
CA HIS A 65 -10.09 5.08 -0.45
C HIS A 65 -10.88 4.01 0.30
N LEU A 66 -10.46 3.71 1.52
CA LEU A 66 -11.17 2.76 2.38
C LEU A 66 -12.58 3.24 2.73
N ALA A 67 -12.80 4.56 2.77
CA ALA A 67 -14.14 5.12 2.99
C ALA A 67 -15.15 4.70 1.92
N GLU A 68 -14.70 4.49 0.68
CA GLU A 68 -15.55 3.98 -0.41
C GLU A 68 -16.06 2.55 -0.13
N LEU A 69 -15.35 1.81 0.72
CA LEU A 69 -15.70 0.46 1.16
C LEU A 69 -16.48 0.43 2.49
N GLY A 70 -16.85 1.61 3.01
CA GLY A 70 -17.57 1.72 4.28
C GLY A 70 -16.70 1.71 5.53
N VAL A 71 -15.38 1.85 5.40
CA VAL A 71 -14.49 2.02 6.57
C VAL A 71 -14.66 3.42 7.12
N THR A 72 -14.77 3.52 8.44
CA THR A 72 -14.88 4.76 9.17
C THR A 72 -13.76 4.90 10.21
N ALA A 73 -13.49 6.13 10.66
CA ALA A 73 -12.38 6.42 11.57
C ALA A 73 -12.43 5.64 12.89
N ASP A 74 -13.62 5.35 13.40
CA ASP A 74 -13.81 4.56 14.63
C ASP A 74 -13.40 3.09 14.47
N MET A 75 -13.31 2.57 13.25
CA MET A 75 -12.87 1.21 12.96
C MET A 75 -11.34 1.05 12.98
N LEU A 76 -10.58 2.15 12.86
CA LEU A 76 -9.14 2.10 12.63
C LEU A 76 -8.36 1.43 13.77
N GLU A 77 -8.76 1.61 15.00
CA GLU A 77 -8.10 0.97 16.14
C GLU A 77 -8.21 -0.56 16.06
N ARG A 78 -9.41 -1.05 15.78
CA ARG A 78 -9.66 -2.48 15.61
C ARG A 78 -8.91 -3.06 14.42
N LEU A 79 -8.92 -2.35 13.30
CA LEU A 79 -8.19 -2.75 12.09
C LEU A 79 -6.68 -2.82 12.35
N THR A 80 -6.12 -1.83 13.04
CA THR A 80 -4.71 -1.81 13.44
C THR A 80 -4.36 -3.02 14.29
N THR A 81 -5.17 -3.30 15.31
CA THR A 81 -4.95 -4.44 16.21
C THR A 81 -5.00 -5.79 15.47
N LEU A 82 -5.91 -5.95 14.54
CA LEU A 82 -6.02 -7.15 13.73
C LEU A 82 -4.84 -7.29 12.76
N ALA A 83 -4.48 -6.19 12.09
CA ALA A 83 -3.39 -6.18 11.12
C ALA A 83 -2.03 -6.46 11.78
N SER A 84 -1.77 -5.91 12.97
CA SER A 84 -0.50 -6.11 13.69
C SER A 84 -0.25 -7.57 14.05
N LYS A 85 -1.30 -8.35 14.24
CA LYS A 85 -1.25 -9.79 14.54
C LYS A 85 -1.17 -10.66 13.28
N GLY A 86 -1.41 -10.08 12.12
CA GLY A 86 -1.40 -10.80 10.85
C GLY A 86 -0.01 -11.28 10.48
N ARG A 87 0.10 -12.55 10.04
CA ARG A 87 1.39 -13.12 9.62
C ARG A 87 2.04 -12.31 8.50
N SER A 88 1.27 -11.88 7.52
CA SER A 88 1.79 -11.08 6.39
C SER A 88 2.43 -9.78 6.87
N THR A 89 1.84 -9.12 7.86
CA THR A 89 2.41 -7.91 8.47
C THR A 89 3.72 -8.20 9.19
N GLN A 90 3.79 -9.32 9.93
CA GLN A 90 4.98 -9.70 10.69
C GLN A 90 6.17 -10.06 9.81
N ILE A 91 5.95 -10.60 8.62
CA ILE A 91 6.98 -10.99 7.66
C ILE A 91 7.18 -9.95 6.55
N ASN A 92 6.54 -8.80 6.62
CA ASN A 92 6.75 -7.73 5.65
C ASN A 92 8.24 -7.34 5.60
N CYS A 93 8.73 -6.93 4.44
CA CYS A 93 10.14 -6.56 4.22
C CYS A 93 10.64 -5.47 5.17
N ARG A 94 9.74 -4.63 5.67
CA ARG A 94 9.92 -3.72 6.80
C ARG A 94 8.77 -3.95 7.76
N ARG A 95 9.06 -4.45 8.96
CA ARG A 95 8.02 -4.71 9.96
C ARG A 95 7.49 -3.39 10.51
N PRO A 96 6.19 -3.09 10.33
CA PRO A 96 5.61 -1.86 10.84
C PRO A 96 5.31 -1.95 12.34
N SER A 97 5.42 -0.83 13.05
CA SER A 97 4.83 -0.66 14.38
C SER A 97 3.32 -0.47 14.28
N ASP A 98 2.61 -0.61 15.40
CA ASP A 98 1.16 -0.36 15.43
C ASP A 98 0.81 1.08 15.02
N GLY A 99 1.65 2.05 15.42
CA GLY A 99 1.48 3.45 15.00
C GLY A 99 1.66 3.66 13.50
N GLU A 100 2.60 2.94 12.88
CA GLU A 100 2.81 2.98 11.43
C GLU A 100 1.65 2.31 10.68
N ILE A 101 1.13 1.17 11.18
CA ILE A 101 -0.06 0.51 10.62
C ILE A 101 -1.26 1.46 10.69
N ARG A 102 -1.47 2.09 11.84
CA ARG A 102 -2.56 3.05 12.01
C ARG A 102 -2.46 4.21 11.02
N ARG A 103 -1.26 4.77 10.87
CA ARG A 103 -1.03 5.86 9.90
C ARG A 103 -1.35 5.43 8.47
N ILE A 104 -0.96 4.22 8.06
CA ILE A 104 -1.31 3.67 6.74
C ILE A 104 -2.84 3.65 6.55
N TYR A 105 -3.58 3.20 7.55
CA TYR A 105 -5.04 3.20 7.49
C TYR A 105 -5.63 4.61 7.46
N GLU A 106 -5.09 5.55 8.24
CA GLU A 106 -5.53 6.95 8.27
C GLU A 106 -5.31 7.62 6.91
N GLU A 107 -4.17 7.40 6.27
CA GLU A 107 -3.85 7.95 4.96
C GLU A 107 -4.68 7.30 3.83
N ALA A 108 -5.09 6.06 4.00
CA ALA A 108 -5.91 5.33 3.02
C ALA A 108 -7.42 5.58 3.19
N LEU A 109 -7.85 6.20 4.29
CA LEU A 109 -9.26 6.46 4.58
C LEU A 109 -9.85 7.52 3.65
#